data_6b520bf23067c2ff6309805f6948ee89
#
_entry.id   6b520bf23067c2ff6309805f6948ee89
#
_cell.length_a   1.000
_cell.length_b   1.000
_cell.length_c   1.000
_cell.angle_alpha   90.00
_cell.angle_beta   90.00
_cell.angle_gamma   90.00
#
_symmetry.space_group_name_H-M   'P 1'
#
loop_
_entity.id
_entity.type
_entity.pdbx_description
1 polymer ?
#
loop_
_entity_poly.entity_id
_entity_poly.type
_entity_poly.pdbx_seq_one_letter_code
_entity_poly.pdbx_strand_id
1 'polypeptide(L)'
;MIGQGSPTKTMRVAQYRDGAMRRRKDTLAVEEPLEIRVAWKDGGKKRVEAIAVTMRPPGHDFDLVAGFLHGEGIVSQAGDLTELTYCRGDEQQQYNIVEARLTPGVEFDLERLRRNVFTSSSCGVCGKASLEAVEAVGCALLTDSFRISGELIPQLPDFLMEGQGVFARTGGLHAAGLFDTNGKAG
;
A
#
# COMPACT_ATOMS: atom_id res chain seq x y z
N MET A 1 -0.69 -1.01 -23.10
CA MET A 1 -0.26 -1.08 -21.69
C MET A 1 1.25 -1.21 -21.70
N ILE A 2 1.96 -0.15 -21.35
CA ILE A 2 3.42 -0.11 -21.32
C ILE A 2 3.83 -0.60 -19.94
N GLY A 3 4.68 -1.63 -19.91
CA GLY A 3 4.93 -2.54 -18.82
C GLY A 3 5.27 -1.93 -17.47
N GLN A 4 4.33 -1.98 -16.55
CA GLN A 4 4.65 -2.12 -15.13
C GLN A 4 5.48 -3.39 -14.94
N GLY A 5 6.43 -3.39 -14.00
CA GLY A 5 7.17 -4.59 -13.64
C GLY A 5 6.23 -5.75 -13.31
N SER A 6 6.69 -6.98 -13.52
CA SER A 6 5.89 -8.14 -13.12
C SER A 6 5.98 -8.35 -11.62
N PRO A 7 4.87 -8.57 -10.90
CA PRO A 7 4.89 -8.87 -9.46
C PRO A 7 5.54 -10.23 -9.14
N THR A 8 5.89 -10.99 -10.17
CA THR A 8 6.53 -12.31 -10.00
C THR A 8 7.66 -12.51 -11.00
N LYS A 9 8.68 -13.29 -10.59
CA LYS A 9 9.81 -13.70 -11.43
C LYS A 9 10.09 -15.18 -11.26
N THR A 10 10.20 -15.91 -12.36
CA THR A 10 10.63 -17.32 -12.33
C THR A 10 12.14 -17.39 -12.33
N MET A 11 12.70 -18.11 -11.36
CA MET A 11 14.14 -18.33 -11.20
C MET A 11 14.47 -19.81 -11.02
N ARG A 12 15.72 -20.18 -11.29
CA ARG A 12 16.25 -21.49 -10.92
C ARG A 12 16.77 -21.39 -9.49
N VAL A 13 16.21 -22.22 -8.60
CA VAL A 13 16.61 -22.30 -7.20
C VAL A 13 17.26 -23.64 -6.92
N ALA A 14 18.17 -23.68 -5.94
CA ALA A 14 18.71 -24.90 -5.37
C ALA A 14 17.93 -25.19 -4.07
N GLN A 15 17.22 -26.30 -4.04
CA GLN A 15 16.47 -26.76 -2.88
C GLN A 15 17.22 -27.92 -2.22
N TYR A 16 17.54 -27.79 -0.94
CA TYR A 16 18.04 -28.89 -0.10
C TYR A 16 16.87 -29.52 0.64
N ARG A 17 16.63 -30.79 0.38
CA ARG A 17 15.58 -31.57 1.05
C ARG A 17 15.98 -33.01 1.17
N ASP A 18 15.69 -33.59 2.30
CA ASP A 18 15.97 -35.04 2.59
C ASP A 18 17.41 -35.45 2.31
N GLY A 19 18.39 -34.61 2.72
CA GLY A 19 19.80 -34.85 2.52
C GLY A 19 20.33 -34.64 1.10
N ALA A 20 19.50 -34.21 0.16
CA ALA A 20 19.87 -34.03 -1.24
C ALA A 20 19.62 -32.61 -1.78
N MET A 21 20.52 -32.17 -2.67
CA MET A 21 20.38 -30.90 -3.38
C MET A 21 19.71 -31.11 -4.74
N ARG A 22 18.63 -30.40 -4.99
CA ARG A 22 17.93 -30.45 -6.27
C ARG A 22 17.77 -29.04 -6.85
N ARG A 23 17.93 -28.92 -8.17
CA ARG A 23 17.65 -27.66 -8.89
C ARG A 23 16.26 -27.72 -9.49
N ARG A 24 15.45 -26.70 -9.20
CA ARG A 24 14.11 -26.56 -9.79
C ARG A 24 13.85 -25.13 -10.21
N LYS A 25 12.86 -24.93 -11.09
CA LYS A 25 12.27 -23.59 -11.30
C LYS A 25 11.33 -23.27 -10.16
N ASP A 26 11.37 -22.03 -9.70
CA ASP A 26 10.47 -21.50 -8.69
C ASP A 26 10.00 -20.11 -9.09
N THR A 27 8.79 -19.74 -8.67
CA THR A 27 8.23 -18.42 -8.89
C THR A 27 8.32 -17.62 -7.61
N LEU A 28 9.02 -16.50 -7.67
CA LEU A 28 9.25 -15.62 -6.52
C LEU A 28 8.43 -14.33 -6.69
N ALA A 29 7.94 -13.79 -5.57
CA ALA A 29 7.42 -12.44 -5.53
C ALA A 29 8.57 -11.44 -5.80
N VAL A 30 8.27 -10.39 -6.55
CA VAL A 30 9.20 -9.28 -6.81
C VAL A 30 8.68 -8.08 -6.05
N GLU A 31 9.58 -7.42 -5.34
CA GLU A 31 9.31 -6.13 -4.71
C GLU A 31 10.25 -5.07 -5.33
N GLU A 32 9.70 -3.91 -5.59
CA GLU A 32 10.40 -2.76 -6.11
C GLU A 32 10.05 -1.51 -5.28
N PRO A 33 10.97 -0.55 -5.13
CA PRO A 33 10.66 0.70 -4.45
C PRO A 33 9.59 1.49 -5.20
N LEU A 34 8.68 2.13 -4.47
CA LEU A 34 7.72 3.10 -4.96
C LEU A 34 7.87 4.39 -4.18
N GLU A 35 8.17 5.49 -4.87
CA GLU A 35 8.16 6.82 -4.30
C GLU A 35 6.77 7.44 -4.46
N ILE A 36 6.22 7.93 -3.36
CA ILE A 36 4.92 8.60 -3.29
C ILE A 36 5.15 10.10 -3.21
N ARG A 37 4.58 10.83 -4.15
CA ARG A 37 4.60 12.29 -4.18
C ARG A 37 3.19 12.84 -4.04
N VAL A 38 3.07 13.94 -3.30
CA VAL A 38 1.84 14.72 -3.21
C VAL A 38 2.03 16.04 -3.96
N ALA A 39 1.03 16.39 -4.78
CA ALA A 39 0.97 17.65 -5.48
C ALA A 39 -0.26 18.44 -5.05
N TRP A 40 -0.08 19.73 -4.74
CA TRP A 40 -1.17 20.64 -4.36
C TRP A 40 -0.93 22.03 -4.93
N LYS A 41 -1.92 22.91 -4.79
CA LYS A 41 -1.79 24.32 -5.14
C LYS A 41 -1.60 25.17 -3.88
N ASP A 42 -0.54 25.96 -3.87
CA ASP A 42 -0.22 26.93 -2.84
C ASP A 42 -0.05 28.31 -3.49
N GLY A 43 -0.90 29.28 -3.13
CA GLY A 43 -0.89 30.60 -3.73
C GLY A 43 -1.05 30.59 -5.28
N GLY A 44 -1.76 29.61 -5.82
CA GLY A 44 -1.94 29.41 -7.27
C GLY A 44 -0.78 28.68 -7.97
N LYS A 45 0.32 28.40 -7.28
CA LYS A 45 1.47 27.65 -7.81
C LYS A 45 1.35 26.19 -7.46
N LYS A 46 1.72 25.31 -8.42
CA LYS A 46 1.85 23.87 -8.14
C LYS A 46 3.05 23.63 -7.22
N ARG A 47 2.81 22.94 -6.11
CA ARG A 47 3.83 22.37 -5.24
C ARG A 47 3.82 20.86 -5.40
N VAL A 48 4.98 20.25 -5.32
CA VAL A 48 5.13 18.77 -5.34
C VAL A 48 6.18 18.41 -4.32
N GLU A 49 5.90 17.40 -3.51
CA GLU A 49 6.84 16.89 -2.51
C GLU A 49 6.79 15.36 -2.41
N ALA A 50 7.96 14.75 -2.32
CA ALA A 50 8.08 13.33 -2.01
C ALA A 50 7.81 13.12 -0.52
N ILE A 51 6.88 12.24 -0.20
CA ILE A 51 6.43 12.01 1.17
C ILE A 51 6.81 10.63 1.71
N ALA A 52 6.96 9.64 0.85
CA ALA A 52 7.33 8.29 1.26
C ALA A 52 8.04 7.52 0.16
N VAL A 53 8.83 6.52 0.57
CA VAL A 53 9.28 5.43 -0.29
C VAL A 53 8.91 4.13 0.40
N THR A 54 8.22 3.24 -0.31
CA THR A 54 7.83 1.92 0.18
C THR A 54 8.23 0.83 -0.78
N MET A 55 8.45 -0.39 -0.27
CA MET A 55 8.62 -1.58 -1.11
C MET A 55 7.26 -2.18 -1.41
N ARG A 56 7.03 -2.57 -2.66
CA ARG A 56 5.77 -3.18 -3.08
C ARG A 56 5.95 -4.12 -4.27
N PRO A 57 5.11 -5.13 -4.45
CA PRO A 57 4.94 -5.81 -5.72
C PRO A 57 4.30 -4.88 -6.73
N PRO A 58 4.85 -4.74 -7.97
CA PRO A 58 4.24 -3.91 -8.99
C PRO A 58 2.82 -4.35 -9.35
N GLY A 59 1.91 -3.39 -9.60
CA GLY A 59 0.58 -3.67 -10.17
C GLY A 59 -0.56 -2.83 -9.61
N HIS A 60 -0.67 -2.67 -8.31
CA HIS A 60 -1.75 -1.94 -7.64
C HIS A 60 -1.26 -0.65 -6.98
N ASP A 61 -0.38 0.07 -7.66
CA ASP A 61 0.33 1.22 -7.09
C ASP A 61 -0.61 2.37 -6.73
N PHE A 62 -1.66 2.61 -7.51
CA PHE A 62 -2.62 3.68 -7.24
C PHE A 62 -3.49 3.37 -6.03
N ASP A 63 -3.91 2.12 -5.87
CA ASP A 63 -4.67 1.67 -4.69
C ASP A 63 -3.80 1.78 -3.43
N LEU A 64 -2.53 1.35 -3.53
CA LEU A 64 -1.56 1.49 -2.45
C LEU A 64 -1.36 2.95 -2.05
N VAL A 65 -1.16 3.85 -3.02
CA VAL A 65 -0.95 5.28 -2.76
C VAL A 65 -2.20 5.92 -2.16
N ALA A 66 -3.39 5.65 -2.68
CA ALA A 66 -4.64 6.17 -2.12
C ALA A 66 -4.85 5.69 -0.67
N GLY A 67 -4.62 4.39 -0.42
CA GLY A 67 -4.72 3.80 0.91
C GLY A 67 -3.69 4.38 1.90
N PHE A 68 -2.45 4.59 1.45
CA PHE A 68 -1.41 5.24 2.25
C PHE A 68 -1.80 6.67 2.64
N LEU A 69 -2.26 7.48 1.67
CA LEU A 69 -2.66 8.86 1.92
C LEU A 69 -3.85 8.95 2.89
N HIS A 70 -4.80 8.03 2.77
CA HIS A 70 -5.92 7.93 3.70
C HIS A 70 -5.45 7.50 5.09
N GLY A 71 -4.60 6.49 5.20
CA GLY A 71 -4.07 6.00 6.48
C GLY A 71 -3.21 7.03 7.23
N GLU A 72 -2.53 7.92 6.50
CA GLU A 72 -1.75 9.03 7.08
C GLU A 72 -2.60 10.30 7.33
N GLY A 73 -3.90 10.27 7.00
CA GLY A 73 -4.83 11.38 7.23
C GLY A 73 -4.62 12.58 6.28
N ILE A 74 -3.98 12.35 5.13
CA ILE A 74 -3.81 13.39 4.09
C ILE A 74 -5.10 13.57 3.31
N VAL A 75 -5.82 12.47 3.08
CA VAL A 75 -7.13 12.46 2.45
C VAL A 75 -8.11 11.71 3.33
N SER A 76 -9.38 12.11 3.31
CA SER A 76 -10.46 11.50 4.09
C SER A 76 -11.49 10.79 3.21
N GLN A 77 -11.56 11.15 1.95
CA GLN A 77 -12.51 10.60 0.98
C GLN A 77 -11.93 10.63 -0.45
N ALA A 78 -12.52 9.87 -1.35
CA ALA A 78 -12.05 9.78 -2.74
C ALA A 78 -12.04 11.13 -3.47
N GLY A 79 -12.97 12.04 -3.14
CA GLY A 79 -13.04 13.39 -3.73
C GLY A 79 -11.87 14.31 -3.36
N ASP A 80 -11.07 13.95 -2.38
CA ASP A 80 -9.87 14.71 -1.97
C ASP A 80 -8.70 14.50 -2.94
N LEU A 81 -8.79 13.50 -3.82
CA LEU A 81 -7.83 13.21 -4.88
C LEU A 81 -8.42 13.58 -6.25
N THR A 82 -7.72 14.46 -6.97
CA THR A 82 -8.10 14.79 -8.35
C THR A 82 -7.53 13.79 -9.35
N GLU A 83 -6.30 13.31 -9.10
CA GLU A 83 -5.59 12.46 -10.04
C GLU A 83 -4.47 11.66 -9.33
N LEU A 84 -4.27 10.44 -9.77
CA LEU A 84 -3.09 9.62 -9.49
C LEU A 84 -2.41 9.32 -10.82
N THR A 85 -1.12 9.62 -10.93
CA THR A 85 -0.37 9.40 -12.17
C THR A 85 1.08 9.01 -11.91
N TYR A 86 1.65 8.21 -12.81
CA TYR A 86 3.10 7.99 -12.78
C TYR A 86 3.84 9.21 -13.31
N CYS A 87 4.88 9.64 -12.58
CA CYS A 87 5.76 10.69 -13.06
C CYS A 87 6.57 10.18 -14.26
N ARG A 88 6.42 10.86 -15.39
CA ARG A 88 7.23 10.61 -16.60
C ARG A 88 8.43 11.54 -16.56
N GLY A 89 9.61 11.01 -16.19
CA GLY A 89 10.88 11.72 -16.37
C GLY A 89 11.39 11.61 -17.80
N ASP A 90 12.45 12.34 -18.11
CA ASP A 90 13.15 12.27 -19.42
C ASP A 90 13.91 10.94 -19.60
N GLU A 91 14.09 10.16 -18.54
CA GLU A 91 14.71 8.84 -18.55
C GLU A 91 13.68 7.73 -18.75
N GLN A 92 14.16 6.52 -19.05
CA GLN A 92 13.34 5.34 -19.24
C GLN A 92 12.36 5.16 -18.06
N GLN A 93 11.07 5.14 -18.35
CA GLN A 93 10.01 5.06 -17.35
C GLN A 93 10.11 3.78 -16.53
N GLN A 94 10.37 3.90 -15.23
CA GLN A 94 10.50 2.78 -14.30
C GLN A 94 9.21 2.47 -13.54
N TYR A 95 8.15 3.31 -13.66
CA TYR A 95 6.87 3.17 -12.94
C TYR A 95 7.03 3.05 -11.42
N ASN A 96 8.02 3.73 -10.87
CA ASN A 96 8.35 3.69 -9.44
C ASN A 96 8.15 5.03 -8.73
N ILE A 97 7.52 6.02 -9.39
CA ILE A 97 7.14 7.29 -8.80
C ILE A 97 5.69 7.59 -9.15
N VAL A 98 4.83 7.70 -8.13
CA VAL A 98 3.43 8.12 -8.28
C VAL A 98 3.23 9.49 -7.66
N GLU A 99 2.68 10.42 -8.45
CA GLU A 99 2.20 11.73 -7.99
C GLU A 99 0.69 11.65 -7.73
N ALA A 100 0.29 11.95 -6.49
CA ALA A 100 -1.08 12.12 -6.08
C ALA A 100 -1.41 13.61 -6.05
N ARG A 101 -2.36 14.04 -6.86
CA ARG A 101 -2.81 15.44 -6.90
C ARG A 101 -4.02 15.64 -6.02
N LEU A 102 -3.86 16.49 -5.00
CA LEU A 102 -4.96 16.86 -4.11
C LEU A 102 -5.94 17.82 -4.78
N THR A 103 -7.20 17.66 -4.43
CA THR A 103 -8.26 18.60 -4.79
C THR A 103 -8.00 19.96 -4.12
N PRO A 104 -8.23 21.09 -4.79
CA PRO A 104 -8.08 22.40 -4.17
C PRO A 104 -8.92 22.53 -2.90
N GLY A 105 -8.32 23.03 -1.83
CA GLY A 105 -8.98 23.20 -0.52
C GLY A 105 -8.80 22.03 0.45
N VAL A 106 -8.17 20.95 0.05
CA VAL A 106 -7.74 19.88 1.00
C VAL A 106 -6.62 20.43 1.86
N GLU A 107 -6.87 20.47 3.17
CA GLU A 107 -5.91 20.88 4.18
C GLU A 107 -5.21 19.65 4.77
N PHE A 108 -3.88 19.66 4.86
CA PHE A 108 -3.08 18.62 5.47
C PHE A 108 -1.81 19.19 6.09
N ASP A 109 -1.29 18.53 7.12
CA ASP A 109 -0.09 18.94 7.83
C ASP A 109 1.16 18.28 7.20
N LEU A 110 1.86 19.03 6.34
CA LEU A 110 3.07 18.57 5.68
C LEU A 110 4.23 18.31 6.66
N GLU A 111 4.38 19.12 7.71
CA GLU A 111 5.45 18.95 8.70
C GLU A 111 5.22 17.67 9.55
N ARG A 112 3.97 17.37 9.83
CA ARG A 112 3.60 16.10 10.47
C ARG A 112 3.96 14.91 9.59
N LEU A 113 3.68 14.99 8.29
CA LEU A 113 4.04 13.98 7.31
C LEU A 113 5.55 13.72 7.28
N ARG A 114 6.34 14.76 7.14
CA ARG A 114 7.81 14.66 7.11
C ARG A 114 8.38 13.97 8.34
N ARG A 115 7.78 14.17 9.51
CA ARG A 115 8.21 13.54 10.77
C ARG A 115 7.84 12.06 10.87
N ASN A 116 6.73 11.64 10.23
CA ASN A 116 6.16 10.31 10.40
C ASN A 116 6.60 9.29 9.35
N VAL A 117 7.16 9.74 8.23
CA VAL A 117 7.37 8.91 7.03
C VAL A 117 8.64 8.06 7.05
N PHE A 118 9.59 8.31 7.95
CA PHE A 118 10.75 7.43 8.14
C PHE A 118 10.41 6.20 8.99
N THR A 119 9.42 5.43 8.55
CA THR A 119 8.97 4.25 9.29
C THR A 119 9.53 2.98 8.65
N SER A 120 10.43 2.32 9.35
CA SER A 120 11.06 1.06 8.91
C SER A 120 10.30 -0.20 9.36
N SER A 121 9.13 -0.08 10.01
CA SER A 121 8.41 -1.21 10.57
C SER A 121 7.08 -1.50 9.86
N SER A 122 6.78 -2.77 9.68
CA SER A 122 5.57 -3.26 9.00
C SER A 122 4.25 -2.82 9.67
N CYS A 123 4.25 -2.49 10.97
CA CYS A 123 3.06 -2.05 11.69
C CYS A 123 2.84 -0.53 11.65
N GLY A 124 3.79 0.25 11.11
CA GLY A 124 3.69 1.71 11.03
C GLY A 124 3.75 2.47 12.37
N VAL A 125 3.86 1.77 13.50
CA VAL A 125 3.88 2.39 14.84
C VAL A 125 5.29 2.72 15.29
N CYS A 126 6.25 1.82 15.09
CA CYS A 126 7.62 1.98 15.62
C CYS A 126 8.44 3.12 14.99
N GLY A 127 7.96 3.80 13.96
CA GLY A 127 8.61 4.96 13.36
C GLY A 127 7.91 6.28 13.67
N LYS A 128 6.79 6.25 14.41
CA LYS A 128 6.11 7.48 14.81
C LYS A 128 6.84 8.12 15.99
N ALA A 129 7.18 9.39 15.83
CA ALA A 129 8.10 10.10 16.74
C ALA A 129 7.45 10.47 18.10
N SER A 130 6.14 10.32 18.29
CA SER A 130 5.45 10.62 19.54
C SER A 130 4.16 9.82 19.71
N LEU A 131 3.64 9.75 20.95
CA LEU A 131 2.34 9.15 21.24
C LEU A 131 1.19 9.85 20.49
N GLU A 132 1.26 11.17 20.35
CA GLU A 132 0.29 11.97 19.60
C GLU A 132 0.27 11.61 18.11
N ALA A 133 1.41 11.19 17.55
CA ALA A 133 1.48 10.71 16.17
C ALA A 133 0.87 9.30 15.99
N VAL A 134 0.74 8.55 17.09
CA VAL A 134 0.07 7.24 17.12
C VAL A 134 -1.45 7.40 17.26
N GLU A 135 -1.90 8.44 17.97
CA GLU A 135 -3.30 8.80 18.03
C GLU A 135 -3.75 9.20 16.62
N ALA A 136 -4.43 8.27 15.96
CA ALA A 136 -4.85 8.44 14.58
C ALA A 136 -5.71 9.69 14.44
N VAL A 137 -5.34 10.52 13.49
CA VAL A 137 -6.04 11.77 13.22
C VAL A 137 -7.43 11.47 12.71
N GLY A 138 -8.43 12.03 13.39
CA GLY A 138 -9.80 12.00 12.90
C GLY A 138 -10.54 10.69 13.03
N CYS A 139 -10.04 9.75 13.83
CA CYS A 139 -10.83 8.55 14.17
C CYS A 139 -12.01 8.94 15.06
N ALA A 140 -13.21 8.97 14.50
CA ALA A 140 -14.43 9.06 15.30
C ALA A 140 -14.60 7.78 16.14
N LEU A 141 -15.19 7.93 17.32
CA LEU A 141 -15.59 6.76 18.10
C LEU A 141 -16.57 5.93 17.27
N LEU A 142 -16.20 4.67 17.04
CA LEU A 142 -17.08 3.75 16.33
C LEU A 142 -18.29 3.43 17.21
N THR A 143 -19.48 3.43 16.60
CA THR A 143 -20.67 2.89 17.25
C THR A 143 -20.56 1.38 17.31
N ASP A 144 -20.77 0.78 18.49
CA ASP A 144 -20.72 -0.68 18.68
C ASP A 144 -21.95 -1.39 18.12
N SER A 145 -22.26 -1.13 16.84
CA SER A 145 -23.41 -1.73 16.15
C SER A 145 -23.03 -2.88 15.20
N PHE A 146 -21.71 -3.01 14.89
CA PHE A 146 -21.24 -4.06 14.00
C PHE A 146 -21.33 -5.42 14.69
N ARG A 147 -21.97 -6.39 14.03
CA ARG A 147 -22.06 -7.78 14.49
C ARG A 147 -21.77 -8.71 13.32
N ILE A 148 -21.03 -9.75 13.58
CA ILE A 148 -20.68 -10.79 12.61
C ILE A 148 -21.01 -12.17 13.21
N SER A 149 -21.46 -13.11 12.37
CA SER A 149 -21.68 -14.49 12.81
C SER A 149 -20.36 -15.15 13.22
N GLY A 150 -20.35 -15.83 14.37
CA GLY A 150 -19.20 -16.63 14.81
C GLY A 150 -18.83 -17.76 13.82
N GLU A 151 -19.79 -18.24 13.03
CA GLU A 151 -19.56 -19.26 12.00
C GLU A 151 -18.82 -18.71 10.79
N LEU A 152 -18.88 -17.39 10.55
CA LEU A 152 -18.21 -16.73 9.44
C LEU A 152 -16.72 -16.46 9.72
N ILE A 153 -16.39 -16.18 10.98
CA ILE A 153 -15.02 -15.79 11.36
C ILE A 153 -13.95 -16.79 10.89
N PRO A 154 -14.11 -18.12 11.09
CA PRO A 154 -13.11 -19.08 10.63
C PRO A 154 -13.01 -19.21 9.09
N GLN A 155 -13.97 -18.67 8.33
CA GLN A 155 -13.98 -18.71 6.87
C GLN A 155 -13.26 -17.48 6.24
N LEU A 156 -13.10 -16.39 6.98
CA LEU A 156 -12.51 -15.15 6.47
C LEU A 156 -11.08 -15.33 5.94
N PRO A 157 -10.19 -16.17 6.55
CA PRO A 157 -8.87 -16.45 5.97
C PRO A 157 -8.94 -17.08 4.58
N ASP A 158 -9.90 -17.98 4.33
CA ASP A 158 -10.08 -18.62 3.02
C ASP A 158 -10.56 -17.60 1.98
N PHE A 159 -11.50 -16.73 2.34
CA PHE A 159 -11.95 -15.63 1.47
C PHE A 159 -10.81 -14.65 1.17
N LEU A 160 -9.96 -14.34 2.16
CA LEU A 160 -8.77 -13.53 1.92
C LEU A 160 -7.81 -14.20 0.94
N MET A 161 -7.63 -15.52 1.04
CA MET A 161 -6.75 -16.29 0.15
C MET A 161 -7.21 -16.28 -1.31
N GLU A 162 -8.50 -16.27 -1.59
CA GLU A 162 -9.05 -16.22 -2.95
C GLU A 162 -8.59 -14.97 -3.72
N GLY A 163 -8.43 -13.83 -3.04
CA GLY A 163 -7.93 -12.58 -3.61
C GLY A 163 -6.42 -12.53 -3.82
N GLN A 164 -5.64 -13.48 -3.25
CA GLN A 164 -4.18 -13.42 -3.19
C GLN A 164 -3.48 -14.21 -4.30
N GLY A 165 -3.73 -13.88 -5.57
CA GLY A 165 -3.16 -14.60 -6.71
C GLY A 165 -1.62 -14.64 -6.77
N VAL A 166 -0.91 -13.64 -6.23
CA VAL A 166 0.56 -13.64 -6.14
C VAL A 166 1.02 -14.58 -5.02
N PHE A 167 0.40 -14.51 -3.83
CA PHE A 167 0.71 -15.41 -2.73
C PHE A 167 0.49 -16.87 -3.10
N ALA A 168 -0.62 -17.20 -3.75
CA ALA A 168 -0.93 -18.57 -4.19
C ALA A 168 0.16 -19.16 -5.10
N ARG A 169 0.87 -18.32 -5.87
CA ARG A 169 1.94 -18.74 -6.79
C ARG A 169 3.34 -18.74 -6.18
N THR A 170 3.55 -17.93 -5.15
CA THR A 170 4.91 -17.64 -4.64
C THR A 170 5.11 -18.04 -3.18
N GLY A 171 4.02 -18.12 -2.41
CA GLY A 171 4.06 -18.25 -0.95
C GLY A 171 4.63 -17.00 -0.25
N GLY A 172 4.83 -15.92 -0.98
CA GLY A 172 5.34 -14.65 -0.47
C GLY A 172 4.27 -13.57 -0.49
N LEU A 173 4.44 -12.54 0.30
CA LEU A 173 3.59 -11.39 0.57
C LEU A 173 2.66 -11.54 1.77
N HIS A 174 2.34 -10.40 2.35
CA HIS A 174 1.35 -10.25 3.39
C HIS A 174 0.10 -9.63 2.79
N ALA A 175 -1.07 -9.92 3.36
CA ALA A 175 -2.31 -9.29 2.98
C ALA A 175 -3.15 -8.95 4.21
N ALA A 176 -3.99 -7.94 4.07
CA ALA A 176 -5.07 -7.62 4.97
C ALA A 176 -6.36 -7.53 4.15
N GLY A 177 -7.48 -7.96 4.73
CA GLY A 177 -8.79 -7.91 4.09
C GLY A 177 -9.78 -7.15 4.94
N LEU A 178 -10.61 -6.33 4.31
CA LEU A 178 -11.77 -5.71 4.91
C LEU A 178 -13.01 -6.48 4.44
N PHE A 179 -13.85 -6.89 5.38
CA PHE A 179 -15.05 -7.69 5.08
C PHE A 179 -16.30 -7.03 5.67
N ASP A 180 -17.40 -7.15 4.97
CA ASP A 180 -18.72 -6.80 5.50
C ASP A 180 -19.25 -7.89 6.47
N THR A 181 -20.44 -7.67 7.04
CA THR A 181 -21.09 -8.61 7.97
C THR A 181 -21.45 -9.97 7.35
N ASN A 182 -21.41 -10.09 6.02
CA ASN A 182 -21.67 -11.32 5.27
C ASN A 182 -20.39 -12.00 4.79
N GLY A 183 -19.21 -11.45 5.12
CA GLY A 183 -17.92 -11.97 4.69
C GLY A 183 -17.54 -11.59 3.27
N LYS A 184 -18.22 -10.61 2.66
CA LYS A 184 -17.84 -10.10 1.35
C LYS A 184 -16.68 -9.13 1.51
N ALA A 185 -15.62 -9.35 0.74
CA ALA A 185 -14.49 -8.44 0.66
C ALA A 185 -14.88 -7.12 -0.02
N GLY A 186 -14.43 -6.00 0.58
CA GLY A 186 -14.62 -4.64 0.05
C GLY A 186 -13.63 -4.27 -1.03
#